data_817b47a28ea9d87a9277a58ead26a29d
#
_entry.id   817b47a28ea9d87a9277a58ead26a29d
#
_cell.length_a   1.000
_cell.length_b   1.000
_cell.length_c   1.000
_cell.angle_alpha   90.00
_cell.angle_beta   90.00
_cell.angle_gamma   90.00
#
_symmetry.space_group_name_H-M   'P 1'
#
loop_
_entity.id
_entity.type
_entity.pdbx_description
1 polymer ?
#
loop_
_entity_poly.entity_id
_entity_poly.type
_entity_poly.pdbx_seq_one_letter_code
_entity_poly.pdbx_strand_id
1 'polypeptide(L)'
;MTRRAKIVCTLGPATSSEEAIAALLDAGMNVARMNFSHGDHADHADVYHRLRDAAKVGGHALAVMADLQGPKIRLGRFADGPHHWDTGDSVTITVQDVVGTKDRVSTTYQGLARDARPGDRLLIDDGKVGLVVTDVDGDDVVCSVTEGGPVSNNKGISLPGMNVSVPALSGKDIEDLKFALSLGVDLIALSFVRSAADVDLVRAVMDEVGATHRPVIAKLEKPEAVENLEAIVRAFDGVMVARGDLGVELPLQQVPLVQKRIVQVARENARPVIVATQMLDSMIEHSRPTRAEVSDVANAILDGADAVMLSGETSVGKFPIITVQTMGRIIEAVEAESVAAPALNHRPRTRGGVISFAARDIAERIDAKALIAFTFTGDTVRRMARLHTALPVLAFTPREEVRNQLALTWGVRTFVTPAVDTTDEMVEQVDQAILDIPGFEPGDTVVIVAGSPPNTTGSTNLIRVHRLGHHD
;
A
#
# COMPACT_ATOMS: atom_id res chain seq x y z
N MET A 1 -3.26 -16.99 -18.40
CA MET A 1 -4.00 -16.54 -17.19
C MET A 1 -3.68 -15.08 -16.98
N THR A 2 -4.63 -14.25 -16.61
CA THR A 2 -4.36 -12.86 -16.23
C THR A 2 -3.73 -12.84 -14.83
N ARG A 3 -2.66 -12.09 -14.65
CA ARG A 3 -1.98 -11.87 -13.39
C ARG A 3 -2.96 -11.45 -12.26
N ARG A 4 -2.86 -12.04 -11.09
CA ARG A 4 -3.77 -11.81 -9.96
C ARG A 4 -3.22 -10.79 -8.97
N ALA A 5 -1.97 -10.92 -8.52
CA ALA A 5 -1.35 -9.93 -7.67
C ALA A 5 -1.13 -8.62 -8.43
N LYS A 6 -1.27 -7.51 -7.74
CA LYS A 6 -1.29 -6.16 -8.30
C LYS A 6 0.09 -5.52 -8.24
N ILE A 7 0.33 -4.53 -9.11
CA ILE A 7 1.55 -3.75 -9.11
C ILE A 7 1.22 -2.29 -8.79
N VAL A 8 1.87 -1.77 -7.76
CA VAL A 8 1.86 -0.35 -7.41
C VAL A 8 3.12 0.29 -7.98
N CYS A 9 2.97 1.34 -8.77
CA CYS A 9 4.10 2.09 -9.34
C CYS A 9 4.12 3.50 -8.76
N THR A 10 5.29 3.93 -8.27
CA THR A 10 5.49 5.31 -7.86
C THR A 10 5.78 6.17 -9.09
N LEU A 11 4.99 7.23 -9.29
CA LEU A 11 5.20 8.21 -10.33
C LEU A 11 6.28 9.21 -9.90
N GLY A 12 7.04 9.69 -10.87
CA GLY A 12 8.09 10.66 -10.64
C GLY A 12 8.69 11.14 -11.97
N PRO A 13 9.84 11.82 -11.97
CA PRO A 13 10.42 12.43 -13.17
C PRO A 13 10.58 11.48 -14.36
N ALA A 14 10.85 10.19 -14.12
CA ALA A 14 10.99 9.20 -15.19
C ALA A 14 9.66 8.76 -15.83
N THR A 15 8.52 9.02 -15.18
CA THR A 15 7.22 8.41 -15.55
C THR A 15 6.04 9.38 -15.49
N SER A 16 6.26 10.69 -15.44
CA SER A 16 5.21 11.71 -15.37
C SER A 16 4.64 12.14 -16.72
N SER A 17 5.24 11.74 -17.86
CA SER A 17 4.70 12.07 -19.19
C SER A 17 3.49 11.19 -19.55
N GLU A 18 2.66 11.67 -20.48
CA GLU A 18 1.48 10.94 -20.98
C GLU A 18 1.87 9.58 -21.57
N GLU A 19 2.95 9.56 -22.38
CA GLU A 19 3.43 8.36 -23.03
C GLU A 19 3.98 7.34 -22.01
N ALA A 20 4.69 7.82 -20.98
CA ALA A 20 5.23 6.95 -19.94
C ALA A 20 4.12 6.37 -19.06
N ILE A 21 3.08 7.16 -18.74
CA ILE A 21 1.91 6.71 -17.99
C ILE A 21 1.14 5.64 -18.79
N ALA A 22 0.89 5.87 -20.08
CA ALA A 22 0.25 4.88 -20.95
C ALA A 22 1.06 3.59 -21.01
N ALA A 23 2.39 3.69 -21.18
CA ALA A 23 3.28 2.53 -21.20
C ALA A 23 3.31 1.78 -19.85
N LEU A 24 3.20 2.47 -18.70
CA LEU A 24 3.09 1.82 -17.39
C LEU A 24 1.78 1.04 -17.24
N LEU A 25 0.66 1.59 -17.72
CA LEU A 25 -0.64 0.92 -17.72
C LEU A 25 -0.59 -0.36 -18.58
N ASP A 26 -0.05 -0.26 -19.80
CA ASP A 26 0.12 -1.39 -20.71
C ASP A 26 1.09 -2.45 -20.14
N ALA A 27 2.12 -2.02 -19.42
CA ALA A 27 3.05 -2.92 -18.73
C ALA A 27 2.42 -3.62 -17.51
N GLY A 28 1.27 -3.14 -17.03
CA GLY A 28 0.48 -3.77 -15.97
C GLY A 28 0.41 -3.03 -14.64
N MET A 29 0.63 -1.72 -14.60
CA MET A 29 0.36 -0.91 -13.41
C MET A 29 -1.13 -0.98 -13.04
N ASN A 30 -1.43 -1.23 -11.77
CA ASN A 30 -2.79 -1.26 -11.22
C ASN A 30 -3.07 -0.09 -10.27
N VAL A 31 -2.03 0.36 -9.57
CA VAL A 31 -2.11 1.48 -8.63
C VAL A 31 -0.98 2.45 -8.93
N ALA A 32 -1.31 3.71 -9.14
CA ALA A 32 -0.35 4.81 -9.25
C ALA A 32 -0.16 5.44 -7.87
N ARG A 33 1.07 5.40 -7.34
CA ARG A 33 1.42 6.06 -6.09
C ARG A 33 1.98 7.45 -6.37
N MET A 34 1.35 8.48 -5.82
CA MET A 34 1.82 9.85 -5.77
C MET A 34 2.46 10.09 -4.41
N ASN A 35 3.79 10.29 -4.39
CA ASN A 35 4.56 10.46 -3.16
C ASN A 35 4.65 11.94 -2.78
N PHE A 36 3.87 12.37 -1.80
CA PHE A 36 3.82 13.76 -1.32
C PHE A 36 5.05 14.20 -0.50
N SER A 37 6.04 13.32 -0.35
CA SER A 37 7.35 13.72 0.18
C SER A 37 8.17 14.56 -0.83
N HIS A 38 7.80 14.54 -2.11
CA HIS A 38 8.49 15.20 -3.23
C HIS A 38 7.47 15.85 -4.16
N GLY A 39 7.93 16.83 -4.93
CA GLY A 39 7.08 17.60 -5.85
C GLY A 39 6.18 18.61 -5.14
N ASP A 40 5.51 19.44 -5.90
CA ASP A 40 4.52 20.38 -5.42
C ASP A 40 3.09 19.95 -5.82
N HIS A 41 2.09 20.68 -5.33
CA HIS A 41 0.70 20.36 -5.59
C HIS A 41 0.33 20.50 -7.10
N ALA A 42 0.96 21.42 -7.83
CA ALA A 42 0.71 21.60 -9.26
C ALA A 42 1.22 20.41 -10.06
N ASP A 43 2.44 19.94 -9.77
CA ASP A 43 3.02 18.75 -10.38
C ASP A 43 2.13 17.52 -10.14
N HIS A 44 1.66 17.35 -8.90
CA HIS A 44 0.76 16.23 -8.55
C HIS A 44 -0.59 16.32 -9.26
N ALA A 45 -1.16 17.52 -9.43
CA ALA A 45 -2.41 17.72 -10.17
C ALA A 45 -2.24 17.31 -11.64
N ASP A 46 -1.18 17.75 -12.29
CA ASP A 46 -0.90 17.43 -13.69
C ASP A 46 -0.75 15.93 -13.91
N VAL A 47 0.01 15.25 -13.05
CA VAL A 47 0.19 13.80 -13.10
C VAL A 47 -1.14 13.08 -12.86
N TYR A 48 -1.93 13.53 -11.89
CA TYR A 48 -3.25 12.96 -11.60
C TYR A 48 -4.18 13.01 -12.81
N HIS A 49 -4.28 14.16 -13.49
CA HIS A 49 -5.13 14.30 -14.66
C HIS A 49 -4.69 13.40 -15.82
N ARG A 50 -3.37 13.35 -16.11
CA ARG A 50 -2.81 12.42 -17.11
C ARG A 50 -3.11 10.96 -16.79
N LEU A 51 -3.01 10.56 -15.52
CA LEU A 51 -3.36 9.20 -15.08
C LEU A 51 -4.83 8.87 -15.35
N ARG A 52 -5.75 9.79 -15.02
CA ARG A 52 -7.19 9.57 -15.26
C ARG A 52 -7.54 9.51 -16.74
N ASP A 53 -6.95 10.37 -17.55
CA ASP A 53 -7.16 10.39 -18.99
C ASP A 53 -6.63 9.13 -19.65
N ALA A 54 -5.41 8.70 -19.33
CA ALA A 54 -4.82 7.47 -19.85
C ALA A 54 -5.62 6.22 -19.42
N ALA A 55 -6.05 6.13 -18.15
CA ALA A 55 -6.86 5.04 -17.66
C ALA A 55 -8.22 4.95 -18.37
N LYS A 56 -8.84 6.10 -18.64
CA LYS A 56 -10.11 6.18 -19.36
C LYS A 56 -9.96 5.73 -20.81
N VAL A 57 -8.94 6.21 -21.51
CA VAL A 57 -8.67 5.83 -22.92
C VAL A 57 -8.40 4.33 -23.04
N GLY A 58 -7.59 3.76 -22.13
CA GLY A 58 -7.25 2.32 -22.13
C GLY A 58 -8.31 1.42 -21.49
N GLY A 59 -9.39 1.97 -20.90
CA GLY A 59 -10.39 1.20 -20.17
C GLY A 59 -9.86 0.52 -18.91
N HIS A 60 -8.72 0.96 -18.39
CA HIS A 60 -8.08 0.37 -17.21
C HIS A 60 -8.79 0.74 -15.90
N ALA A 61 -8.90 -0.23 -14.99
CA ALA A 61 -9.19 0.06 -13.58
C ALA A 61 -7.88 0.50 -12.92
N LEU A 62 -7.77 1.77 -12.59
CA LEU A 62 -6.58 2.36 -11.99
C LEU A 62 -6.93 3.04 -10.68
N ALA A 63 -6.31 2.61 -9.57
CA ALA A 63 -6.34 3.38 -8.33
C ALA A 63 -5.22 4.42 -8.30
N VAL A 64 -5.52 5.62 -7.84
CA VAL A 64 -4.52 6.63 -7.51
C VAL A 64 -4.41 6.75 -6.00
N MET A 65 -3.22 6.52 -5.47
CA MET A 65 -2.92 6.56 -4.04
C MET A 65 -2.06 7.76 -3.71
N ALA A 66 -2.54 8.62 -2.82
CA ALA A 66 -1.75 9.70 -2.22
C ALA A 66 -1.01 9.16 -1.00
N ASP A 67 0.31 9.16 -1.03
CA ASP A 67 1.17 8.71 0.06
C ASP A 67 1.71 9.93 0.80
N LEU A 68 1.18 10.17 2.02
CA LEU A 68 1.53 11.30 2.87
C LEU A 68 2.92 11.11 3.47
N GLN A 69 3.68 12.20 3.57
CA GLN A 69 5.07 12.17 4.04
C GLN A 69 5.20 11.66 5.48
N GLY A 70 4.26 12.06 6.35
CA GLY A 70 4.35 11.85 7.77
C GLY A 70 5.37 12.78 8.48
N PRO A 71 5.46 12.67 9.78
CA PRO A 71 6.34 13.53 10.61
C PRO A 71 7.81 13.09 10.49
N LYS A 72 8.41 13.25 9.30
CA LYS A 72 9.81 12.86 9.08
C LYS A 72 10.75 13.77 9.88
N ILE A 73 11.46 13.18 10.83
CA ILE A 73 12.50 13.85 11.63
C ILE A 73 13.76 13.97 10.76
N ARG A 74 14.41 15.15 10.81
CA ARG A 74 15.60 15.44 10.00
C ARG A 74 16.65 16.20 10.80
N LEU A 75 17.91 16.05 10.38
CA LEU A 75 18.96 17.01 10.74
C LEU A 75 18.65 18.37 10.11
N GLY A 76 19.10 19.44 10.75
CA GLY A 76 19.11 20.77 10.19
C GLY A 76 20.17 20.95 9.10
N ARG A 77 20.60 22.20 8.90
CA ARG A 77 21.61 22.58 7.90
C ARG A 77 22.96 22.77 8.55
N PHE A 78 24.02 22.43 7.84
CA PHE A 78 25.40 22.69 8.17
C PHE A 78 25.90 23.96 7.46
N ALA A 79 26.71 24.79 8.13
CA ALA A 79 27.22 26.03 7.59
C ALA A 79 28.17 25.81 6.41
N ASP A 80 29.06 24.82 6.53
CA ASP A 80 30.20 24.62 5.64
C ASP A 80 30.04 23.40 4.70
N GLY A 81 28.77 22.94 4.45
CA GLY A 81 28.45 21.81 3.57
C GLY A 81 28.51 20.44 4.28
N PRO A 82 28.67 19.36 3.52
CA PRO A 82 28.69 18.02 4.10
C PRO A 82 29.92 17.79 4.96
N HIS A 83 29.73 17.06 6.06
CA HIS A 83 30.79 16.62 6.96
C HIS A 83 30.92 15.11 6.98
N HIS A 84 31.98 14.62 7.57
CA HIS A 84 32.17 13.22 7.90
C HIS A 84 32.30 13.06 9.41
N TRP A 85 31.49 12.21 10.00
CA TRP A 85 31.63 11.80 11.41
C TRP A 85 32.37 10.47 11.45
N ASP A 86 33.41 10.41 12.28
CA ASP A 86 34.19 9.20 12.50
C ASP A 86 33.65 8.44 13.72
N THR A 87 33.76 7.11 13.70
CA THR A 87 33.40 6.28 14.85
C THR A 87 34.18 6.70 16.09
N GLY A 88 33.49 6.99 17.18
CA GLY A 88 34.08 7.51 18.42
C GLY A 88 33.99 9.04 18.57
N ASP A 89 33.62 9.79 17.51
CA ASP A 89 33.36 11.22 17.61
C ASP A 89 32.25 11.48 18.63
N SER A 90 32.32 12.65 19.30
CA SER A 90 31.20 13.19 20.10
C SER A 90 30.51 14.28 19.31
N VAL A 91 29.22 14.13 19.10
CA VAL A 91 28.40 15.09 18.34
C VAL A 91 27.14 15.45 19.12
N THR A 92 26.65 16.67 18.94
CA THR A 92 25.47 17.17 19.63
C THR A 92 24.33 17.41 18.65
N ILE A 93 23.17 16.80 18.90
CA ILE A 93 21.93 17.09 18.20
C ILE A 93 21.10 18.03 19.08
N THR A 94 20.82 19.24 18.59
CA THR A 94 20.10 20.23 19.38
C THR A 94 18.70 20.50 18.84
N VAL A 95 17.76 20.81 19.76
CA VAL A 95 16.41 21.27 19.39
C VAL A 95 16.37 22.77 19.09
N GLN A 96 17.46 23.50 19.37
CA GLN A 96 17.56 24.91 19.00
C GLN A 96 17.68 25.07 17.47
N ASP A 97 17.04 26.11 16.95
CA ASP A 97 17.15 26.41 15.49
C ASP A 97 18.50 27.15 15.26
N VAL A 98 19.51 26.37 14.93
CA VAL A 98 20.86 26.85 14.62
C VAL A 98 21.34 26.28 13.31
N VAL A 99 22.20 27.07 12.60
CA VAL A 99 23.00 26.53 11.51
C VAL A 99 24.15 25.74 12.14
N GLY A 100 24.22 24.44 11.81
CA GLY A 100 25.13 23.51 12.48
C GLY A 100 26.57 23.60 12.00
N THR A 101 27.43 23.00 12.80
CA THR A 101 28.84 22.72 12.53
C THR A 101 29.06 21.21 12.50
N LYS A 102 30.31 20.74 12.28
CA LYS A 102 30.63 19.31 12.39
C LYS A 102 30.19 18.71 13.74
N ASP A 103 30.32 19.45 14.83
CA ASP A 103 30.18 18.92 16.19
C ASP A 103 28.78 19.16 16.78
N ARG A 104 27.98 20.08 16.20
CA ARG A 104 26.64 20.42 16.71
C ARG A 104 25.71 20.80 15.56
N VAL A 105 24.56 20.14 15.47
CA VAL A 105 23.57 20.40 14.42
C VAL A 105 22.14 20.32 14.98
N SER A 106 21.25 21.16 14.42
CA SER A 106 19.83 21.15 14.82
C SER A 106 19.08 19.95 14.32
N THR A 107 17.91 19.70 14.91
CA THR A 107 16.92 18.75 14.42
C THR A 107 15.57 19.41 14.21
N THR A 108 14.76 18.89 13.29
CA THR A 108 13.36 19.32 13.12
C THR A 108 12.45 18.84 14.26
N TYR A 109 12.88 17.88 15.06
CA TYR A 109 12.09 17.33 16.15
C TYR A 109 12.35 18.06 17.48
N GLN A 110 11.47 19.00 17.80
CA GLN A 110 11.56 19.83 19.01
C GLN A 110 11.41 19.05 20.32
N GLY A 111 10.87 17.84 20.29
CA GLY A 111 10.72 16.95 21.45
C GLY A 111 11.94 16.09 21.74
N LEU A 112 12.99 16.12 20.92
CA LEU A 112 14.10 15.17 21.02
C LEU A 112 14.76 15.18 22.39
N ALA A 113 15.12 16.36 22.90
CA ALA A 113 15.77 16.46 24.19
C ALA A 113 14.91 16.02 25.40
N ARG A 114 13.57 16.14 25.28
CA ARG A 114 12.64 15.65 26.30
C ARG A 114 12.51 14.13 26.28
N ASP A 115 12.47 13.55 25.07
CA ASP A 115 12.13 12.14 24.86
C ASP A 115 13.37 11.22 24.89
N ALA A 116 14.57 11.75 24.53
CA ALA A 116 15.83 11.00 24.52
C ALA A 116 16.35 10.65 25.92
N ARG A 117 16.99 9.49 26.03
CA ARG A 117 17.66 9.00 27.25
C ARG A 117 19.04 8.46 26.89
N PRO A 118 20.03 8.53 27.82
CA PRO A 118 21.31 7.85 27.63
C PRO A 118 21.11 6.37 27.28
N GLY A 119 21.77 5.91 26.21
CA GLY A 119 21.64 4.59 25.66
C GLY A 119 20.70 4.47 24.46
N ASP A 120 19.88 5.47 24.20
CA ASP A 120 19.02 5.49 23.00
C ASP A 120 19.85 5.61 21.72
N ARG A 121 19.38 5.00 20.65
CA ARG A 121 20.05 5.03 19.35
C ARG A 121 19.38 6.05 18.42
N LEU A 122 20.21 6.78 17.68
CA LEU A 122 19.78 7.60 16.56
C LEU A 122 20.47 7.07 15.30
N LEU A 123 19.70 6.92 14.23
CA LEU A 123 20.20 6.48 12.93
C LEU A 123 19.99 7.59 11.90
N ILE A 124 21.06 7.95 11.21
CA ILE A 124 21.05 9.05 10.24
C ILE A 124 21.19 8.47 8.82
N ASP A 125 20.48 9.07 7.84
CA ASP A 125 20.51 8.70 6.43
C ASP A 125 20.21 7.21 6.22
N ASP A 126 19.06 6.77 6.71
CA ASP A 126 18.57 5.37 6.63
C ASP A 126 19.54 4.34 7.26
N GLY A 127 20.18 4.75 8.35
CA GLY A 127 21.06 3.88 9.13
C GLY A 127 22.52 3.83 8.66
N LYS A 128 22.93 4.68 7.71
CA LYS A 128 24.33 4.75 7.26
C LYS A 128 25.27 5.31 8.32
N VAL A 129 24.75 6.14 9.22
CA VAL A 129 25.48 6.68 10.39
C VAL A 129 24.70 6.34 11.65
N GLY A 130 25.36 5.70 12.60
CA GLY A 130 24.79 5.33 13.89
C GLY A 130 25.32 6.17 15.03
N LEU A 131 24.41 6.63 15.89
CA LEU A 131 24.73 7.38 17.11
C LEU A 131 24.10 6.69 18.31
N VAL A 132 24.72 6.84 19.48
CA VAL A 132 24.15 6.49 20.78
C VAL A 132 24.14 7.71 21.67
N VAL A 133 23.00 7.99 22.31
CA VAL A 133 22.89 9.10 23.28
C VAL A 133 23.75 8.79 24.50
N THR A 134 24.63 9.72 24.86
CA THR A 134 25.48 9.62 26.06
C THR A 134 24.99 10.52 27.18
N ASP A 135 24.43 11.69 26.85
CA ASP A 135 23.90 12.65 27.80
C ASP A 135 22.81 13.55 27.18
N VAL A 136 22.01 14.20 28.03
CA VAL A 136 21.03 15.20 27.61
C VAL A 136 21.18 16.40 28.51
N ASP A 137 21.60 17.55 27.96
CA ASP A 137 21.79 18.80 28.69
C ASP A 137 20.91 19.93 28.10
N GLY A 138 19.80 20.21 28.76
CA GLY A 138 18.83 21.20 28.30
C GLY A 138 18.25 20.86 26.94
N ASP A 139 18.58 21.66 25.94
CA ASP A 139 18.15 21.49 24.55
C ASP A 139 19.09 20.61 23.71
N ASP A 140 20.18 20.16 24.29
CA ASP A 140 21.26 19.44 23.60
C ASP A 140 21.26 17.95 23.95
N VAL A 141 21.23 17.11 22.93
CA VAL A 141 21.39 15.65 23.05
C VAL A 141 22.80 15.28 22.59
N VAL A 142 23.64 14.93 23.54
CA VAL A 142 25.03 14.56 23.30
C VAL A 142 25.08 13.09 22.89
N CYS A 143 25.73 12.80 21.77
CA CYS A 143 25.81 11.46 21.21
C CYS A 143 27.27 11.06 20.93
N SER A 144 27.57 9.77 21.06
CA SER A 144 28.78 9.17 20.51
C SER A 144 28.46 8.48 19.20
N VAL A 145 29.30 8.66 18.18
CA VAL A 145 29.19 8.01 16.88
C VAL A 145 29.60 6.55 17.01
N THR A 146 28.68 5.63 16.75
CA THR A 146 28.91 4.18 16.76
C THR A 146 29.28 3.63 15.40
N GLU A 147 28.68 4.19 14.35
CA GLU A 147 28.98 3.90 12.95
C GLU A 147 29.19 5.22 12.21
N GLY A 148 30.44 5.45 11.77
CA GLY A 148 30.83 6.70 11.10
C GLY A 148 30.40 6.74 9.63
N GLY A 149 30.26 7.95 9.09
CA GLY A 149 29.92 8.16 7.69
C GLY A 149 29.64 9.63 7.33
N PRO A 150 29.27 9.88 6.06
CA PRO A 150 28.99 11.24 5.60
C PRO A 150 27.63 11.73 6.10
N VAL A 151 27.60 13.00 6.56
CA VAL A 151 26.37 13.69 6.96
C VAL A 151 26.21 15.00 6.19
N SER A 152 25.00 15.37 5.88
CA SER A 152 24.70 16.59 5.15
C SER A 152 23.33 17.16 5.54
N ASN A 153 22.99 18.30 4.95
CA ASN A 153 21.74 19.02 5.23
C ASN A 153 20.51 18.13 5.07
N ASN A 154 19.58 18.29 6.02
CA ASN A 154 18.24 17.70 5.96
C ASN A 154 18.19 16.16 5.90
N LYS A 155 19.26 15.47 6.30
CA LYS A 155 19.27 13.99 6.38
C LYS A 155 18.24 13.50 7.38
N GLY A 156 17.56 12.40 7.05
CA GLY A 156 16.58 11.76 7.94
C GLY A 156 17.22 11.26 9.22
N ILE A 157 16.48 11.37 10.32
CA ILE A 157 16.82 10.77 11.62
C ILE A 157 15.74 9.74 11.94
N SER A 158 16.15 8.51 12.22
CA SER A 158 15.32 7.48 12.81
C SER A 158 15.68 7.27 14.27
N LEU A 159 14.69 7.03 15.11
CA LEU A 159 14.80 6.93 16.56
C LEU A 159 14.30 5.55 17.03
N PRO A 160 15.05 4.44 16.76
CA PRO A 160 14.60 3.10 17.05
C PRO A 160 14.30 2.88 18.53
N GLY A 161 13.08 2.39 18.83
CA GLY A 161 12.67 2.10 20.21
C GLY A 161 12.38 3.32 21.09
N MET A 162 12.52 4.54 20.58
CA MET A 162 12.21 5.76 21.32
C MET A 162 10.73 6.09 21.18
N ASN A 163 10.06 6.34 22.30
CA ASN A 163 8.66 6.77 22.29
C ASN A 163 8.54 8.25 21.89
N VAL A 164 8.39 8.47 20.59
CA VAL A 164 8.36 9.81 19.99
C VAL A 164 6.96 10.40 20.07
N SER A 165 6.83 11.60 20.64
CA SER A 165 5.55 12.29 20.89
C SER A 165 5.03 13.11 19.69
N VAL A 166 5.40 12.74 18.47
CA VAL A 166 4.93 13.41 17.24
C VAL A 166 3.65 12.75 16.75
N PRO A 167 2.57 13.49 16.42
CA PRO A 167 1.37 12.92 15.82
C PRO A 167 1.68 12.32 14.44
N ALA A 168 0.96 11.27 14.04
CA ALA A 168 1.15 10.60 12.75
C ALA A 168 0.83 11.52 11.55
N LEU A 169 0.07 12.58 11.75
CA LEU A 169 -0.31 13.56 10.74
C LEU A 169 0.31 14.93 11.08
N SER A 170 1.24 15.40 10.26
CA SER A 170 1.84 16.73 10.39
C SER A 170 0.95 17.83 9.79
N GLY A 171 1.25 19.11 10.05
CA GLY A 171 0.56 20.23 9.41
C GLY A 171 0.63 20.19 7.89
N LYS A 172 1.81 19.84 7.33
CA LYS A 172 1.99 19.63 5.90
C LYS A 172 1.09 18.50 5.38
N ASP A 173 1.04 17.37 6.10
CA ASP A 173 0.21 16.25 5.69
C ASP A 173 -1.27 16.59 5.67
N ILE A 174 -1.75 17.47 6.55
CA ILE A 174 -3.14 17.95 6.53
C ILE A 174 -3.41 18.75 5.25
N GLU A 175 -2.51 19.63 4.84
CA GLU A 175 -2.63 20.39 3.60
C GLU A 175 -2.58 19.47 2.37
N ASP A 176 -1.62 18.55 2.34
CA ASP A 176 -1.49 17.55 1.29
C ASP A 176 -2.71 16.64 1.19
N LEU A 177 -3.26 16.21 2.33
CA LEU A 177 -4.46 15.40 2.38
C LEU A 177 -5.68 16.15 1.83
N LYS A 178 -5.90 17.41 2.26
CA LYS A 178 -6.99 18.26 1.73
C LYS A 178 -6.85 18.42 0.22
N PHE A 179 -5.64 18.66 -0.27
CA PHE A 179 -5.36 18.75 -1.70
C PHE A 179 -5.64 17.44 -2.44
N ALA A 180 -5.13 16.31 -1.95
CA ALA A 180 -5.35 14.99 -2.55
C ALA A 180 -6.85 14.63 -2.61
N LEU A 181 -7.61 14.95 -1.55
CA LEU A 181 -9.06 14.77 -1.53
C LEU A 181 -9.77 15.65 -2.57
N SER A 182 -9.31 16.88 -2.77
CA SER A 182 -9.86 17.79 -3.79
C SER A 182 -9.62 17.29 -5.22
N LEU A 183 -8.51 16.60 -5.48
CA LEU A 183 -8.24 15.92 -6.76
C LEU A 183 -9.13 14.70 -6.98
N GLY A 184 -9.60 14.06 -5.91
CA GLY A 184 -10.40 12.85 -6.00
C GLY A 184 -9.57 11.58 -6.10
N VAL A 185 -8.44 11.48 -5.36
CA VAL A 185 -7.66 10.25 -5.23
C VAL A 185 -8.51 9.11 -4.65
N ASP A 186 -8.15 7.86 -4.94
CA ASP A 186 -8.93 6.70 -4.53
C ASP A 186 -8.51 6.17 -3.16
N LEU A 187 -7.22 6.29 -2.82
CA LEU A 187 -6.59 5.73 -1.64
C LEU A 187 -5.69 6.76 -0.97
N ILE A 188 -5.60 6.72 0.36
CA ILE A 188 -4.64 7.51 1.15
C ILE A 188 -3.71 6.54 1.88
N ALA A 189 -2.39 6.73 1.80
CA ALA A 189 -1.42 6.02 2.61
C ALA A 189 -0.89 6.95 3.71
N LEU A 190 -0.99 6.50 4.97
CA LEU A 190 -0.54 7.23 6.14
C LEU A 190 0.79 6.66 6.65
N SER A 191 1.83 7.49 6.67
CA SER A 191 3.17 7.13 7.13
C SER A 191 3.27 7.11 8.66
N PHE A 192 4.20 6.32 9.16
CA PHE A 192 4.57 6.22 10.59
C PHE A 192 3.40 5.92 11.54
N VAL A 193 2.47 5.06 11.09
CA VAL A 193 1.36 4.57 11.93
C VAL A 193 1.91 3.78 13.11
N ARG A 194 1.41 4.05 14.32
CA ARG A 194 1.79 3.38 15.57
C ARG A 194 0.60 2.75 16.29
N SER A 195 -0.60 3.25 16.04
CA SER A 195 -1.81 2.79 16.72
C SER A 195 -3.06 2.81 15.82
N ALA A 196 -4.10 2.13 16.26
CA ALA A 196 -5.40 2.15 15.59
C ALA A 196 -6.04 3.55 15.56
N ALA A 197 -5.76 4.40 16.56
CA ALA A 197 -6.31 5.74 16.64
C ALA A 197 -5.75 6.71 15.58
N ASP A 198 -4.62 6.39 14.97
CA ASP A 198 -4.00 7.27 13.97
C ASP A 198 -4.89 7.46 12.73
N VAL A 199 -5.75 6.49 12.40
CA VAL A 199 -6.70 6.62 11.28
C VAL A 199 -7.75 7.70 11.53
N ASP A 200 -8.10 7.95 12.80
CA ASP A 200 -9.12 8.93 13.16
C ASP A 200 -8.66 10.36 12.84
N LEU A 201 -7.34 10.62 12.87
CA LEU A 201 -6.76 11.90 12.45
C LEU A 201 -7.05 12.17 10.96
N VAL A 202 -6.88 11.18 10.10
CA VAL A 202 -7.16 11.29 8.66
C VAL A 202 -8.65 11.46 8.41
N ARG A 203 -9.48 10.65 9.09
CA ARG A 203 -10.95 10.71 8.96
C ARG A 203 -11.51 12.05 9.42
N ALA A 204 -10.97 12.63 10.49
CA ALA A 204 -11.37 13.96 10.97
C ALA A 204 -11.12 15.05 9.92
N VAL A 205 -10.01 14.99 9.19
CA VAL A 205 -9.75 15.92 8.08
C VAL A 205 -10.72 15.70 6.92
N MET A 206 -11.05 14.44 6.59
CA MET A 206 -12.07 14.14 5.57
C MET A 206 -13.43 14.71 5.96
N ASP A 207 -13.85 14.57 7.21
CA ASP A 207 -15.10 15.12 7.73
C ASP A 207 -15.10 16.67 7.72
N GLU A 208 -13.99 17.30 8.11
CA GLU A 208 -13.82 18.76 8.08
C GLU A 208 -14.05 19.35 6.69
N VAL A 209 -13.55 18.71 5.65
CA VAL A 209 -13.72 19.18 4.26
C VAL A 209 -14.98 18.63 3.58
N GLY A 210 -15.80 17.86 4.29
CA GLY A 210 -17.01 17.23 3.74
C GLY A 210 -16.73 16.22 2.63
N ALA A 211 -15.55 15.62 2.61
CA ALA A 211 -15.17 14.64 1.61
C ALA A 211 -15.75 13.26 1.95
N THR A 212 -16.11 12.51 0.92
CA THR A 212 -16.41 11.07 1.11
C THR A 212 -15.17 10.36 1.64
N HIS A 213 -15.34 9.52 2.66
CA HIS A 213 -14.25 8.75 3.23
C HIS A 213 -13.58 7.88 2.16
N ARG A 214 -12.28 8.09 1.99
CA ARG A 214 -11.42 7.25 1.15
C ARG A 214 -10.79 6.16 2.00
N PRO A 215 -10.53 4.96 1.44
CA PRO A 215 -9.76 3.94 2.15
C PRO A 215 -8.39 4.46 2.56
N VAL A 216 -8.01 4.21 3.82
CA VAL A 216 -6.74 4.61 4.40
C VAL A 216 -5.86 3.37 4.59
N ILE A 217 -4.67 3.40 4.01
CA ILE A 217 -3.65 2.35 4.07
C ILE A 217 -2.64 2.72 5.16
N ALA A 218 -2.53 1.88 6.19
CA ALA A 218 -1.52 2.07 7.23
C ALA A 218 -0.14 1.64 6.73
N LYS A 219 0.85 2.53 6.76
CA LYS A 219 2.24 2.15 6.51
C LYS A 219 2.87 1.67 7.81
N LEU A 220 3.25 0.39 7.81
CA LEU A 220 3.83 -0.28 8.97
C LEU A 220 5.35 -0.16 8.87
N GLU A 221 5.88 0.84 9.57
CA GLU A 221 7.27 1.32 9.51
C GLU A 221 7.95 1.27 10.88
N LYS A 222 7.17 1.12 11.96
CA LYS A 222 7.60 1.24 13.34
C LYS A 222 7.38 -0.05 14.14
N PRO A 223 8.24 -0.36 15.13
CA PRO A 223 8.05 -1.49 16.04
C PRO A 223 6.69 -1.49 16.73
N GLU A 224 6.22 -0.31 17.17
CA GLU A 224 4.93 -0.14 17.83
C GLU A 224 3.75 -0.55 16.91
N ALA A 225 3.89 -0.35 15.59
CA ALA A 225 2.88 -0.80 14.65
C ALA A 225 2.84 -2.33 14.58
N VAL A 226 3.97 -3.01 14.74
CA VAL A 226 4.05 -4.48 14.77
C VAL A 226 3.46 -5.04 16.07
N GLU A 227 3.66 -4.36 17.19
CA GLU A 227 3.06 -4.70 18.48
C GLU A 227 1.55 -4.53 18.46
N ASN A 228 1.05 -3.43 17.87
CA ASN A 228 -0.37 -3.09 17.76
C ASN A 228 -1.04 -3.62 16.47
N LEU A 229 -0.41 -4.55 15.76
CA LEU A 229 -0.76 -4.96 14.41
C LEU A 229 -2.25 -5.30 14.23
N GLU A 230 -2.81 -6.13 15.09
CA GLU A 230 -4.21 -6.55 14.95
C GLU A 230 -5.20 -5.39 15.11
N ALA A 231 -4.94 -4.48 16.03
CA ALA A 231 -5.78 -3.30 16.24
C ALA A 231 -5.71 -2.36 15.03
N ILE A 232 -4.51 -2.14 14.48
CA ILE A 232 -4.28 -1.32 13.29
C ILE A 232 -4.98 -1.93 12.07
N VAL A 233 -4.78 -3.23 11.80
CA VAL A 233 -5.41 -3.90 10.65
C VAL A 233 -6.94 -3.86 10.71
N ARG A 234 -7.53 -3.89 11.91
CA ARG A 234 -8.99 -3.76 12.06
C ARG A 234 -9.50 -2.34 11.83
N ALA A 235 -8.72 -1.33 12.22
CA ALA A 235 -9.11 0.08 12.13
C ALA A 235 -8.91 0.68 10.73
N PHE A 236 -7.85 0.28 10.05
CA PHE A 236 -7.50 0.75 8.71
C PHE A 236 -8.17 -0.08 7.62
N ASP A 237 -8.18 0.45 6.39
CA ASP A 237 -8.80 -0.20 5.24
C ASP A 237 -7.84 -1.08 4.43
N GLY A 238 -6.55 -0.96 4.68
CA GLY A 238 -5.48 -1.77 4.14
C GLY A 238 -4.17 -1.48 4.86
N VAL A 239 -3.12 -2.23 4.54
CA VAL A 239 -1.79 -2.04 5.13
C VAL A 239 -0.69 -2.11 4.08
N MET A 240 0.43 -1.45 4.37
CA MET A 240 1.66 -1.51 3.57
C MET A 240 2.82 -1.90 4.47
N VAL A 241 3.52 -2.97 4.11
CA VAL A 241 4.78 -3.37 4.73
C VAL A 241 5.90 -2.53 4.10
N ALA A 242 6.26 -1.43 4.74
CA ALA A 242 7.29 -0.49 4.26
C ALA A 242 8.68 -0.94 4.79
N ARG A 243 9.26 -1.94 4.11
CA ARG A 243 10.43 -2.68 4.59
C ARG A 243 11.69 -1.83 4.74
N GLY A 244 11.81 -0.75 3.96
CA GLY A 244 12.94 0.19 4.07
C GLY A 244 13.01 0.82 5.46
N ASP A 245 11.97 1.53 5.87
CA ASP A 245 11.90 2.18 7.18
C ASP A 245 11.82 1.15 8.31
N LEU A 246 11.05 0.07 8.11
CA LEU A 246 10.95 -1.02 9.09
C LEU A 246 12.30 -1.71 9.36
N GLY A 247 13.14 -1.86 8.32
CA GLY A 247 14.49 -2.44 8.43
C GLY A 247 15.52 -1.52 9.08
N VAL A 248 15.24 -0.21 9.15
CA VAL A 248 16.03 0.74 9.96
C VAL A 248 15.64 0.66 11.44
N GLU A 249 14.37 0.42 11.72
CA GLU A 249 13.80 0.40 13.07
C GLU A 249 13.92 -0.97 13.77
N LEU A 250 13.89 -2.07 13.01
CA LEU A 250 14.00 -3.44 13.50
C LEU A 250 15.30 -4.11 13.03
N PRO A 251 15.81 -5.11 13.75
CA PRO A 251 16.88 -5.97 13.24
C PRO A 251 16.50 -6.58 11.88
N LEU A 252 17.36 -6.44 10.87
CA LEU A 252 17.09 -6.83 9.48
C LEU A 252 16.59 -8.27 9.34
N GLN A 253 17.11 -9.20 10.14
CA GLN A 253 16.71 -10.61 10.12
C GLN A 253 15.26 -10.84 10.60
N GLN A 254 14.64 -9.88 11.27
CA GLN A 254 13.25 -9.96 11.71
C GLN A 254 12.27 -9.49 10.63
N VAL A 255 12.68 -8.62 9.71
CA VAL A 255 11.81 -8.00 8.70
C VAL A 255 11.05 -9.04 7.87
N PRO A 256 11.65 -10.13 7.35
CA PRO A 256 10.91 -11.14 6.59
C PRO A 256 9.84 -11.86 7.42
N LEU A 257 10.10 -12.10 8.70
CA LEU A 257 9.13 -12.76 9.60
C LEU A 257 7.96 -11.83 9.92
N VAL A 258 8.25 -10.56 10.17
CA VAL A 258 7.25 -9.51 10.39
C VAL A 258 6.39 -9.33 9.15
N GLN A 259 6.98 -9.30 7.94
CA GLN A 259 6.24 -9.27 6.68
C GLN A 259 5.22 -10.40 6.60
N LYS A 260 5.63 -11.65 6.82
CA LYS A 260 4.74 -12.83 6.78
C LYS A 260 3.58 -12.70 7.79
N ARG A 261 3.88 -12.23 9.00
CA ARG A 261 2.85 -12.01 10.02
C ARG A 261 1.86 -10.92 9.59
N ILE A 262 2.35 -9.79 9.07
CA ILE A 262 1.49 -8.69 8.60
C ILE A 262 0.58 -9.17 7.47
N VAL A 263 1.13 -9.83 6.46
CA VAL A 263 0.35 -10.37 5.33
C VAL A 263 -0.73 -11.33 5.82
N GLN A 264 -0.40 -12.25 6.71
CA GLN A 264 -1.34 -13.20 7.28
C GLN A 264 -2.49 -12.51 8.03
N VAL A 265 -2.16 -11.57 8.94
CA VAL A 265 -3.18 -10.83 9.73
C VAL A 265 -4.06 -9.96 8.83
N ALA A 266 -3.49 -9.31 7.83
CA ALA A 266 -4.25 -8.51 6.85
C ALA A 266 -5.27 -9.38 6.10
N ARG A 267 -4.83 -10.53 5.55
CA ARG A 267 -5.72 -11.50 4.87
C ARG A 267 -6.83 -12.01 5.79
N GLU A 268 -6.52 -12.32 7.04
CA GLU A 268 -7.51 -12.78 8.02
C GLU A 268 -8.62 -11.76 8.29
N ASN A 269 -8.30 -10.48 8.14
CA ASN A 269 -9.24 -9.38 8.30
C ASN A 269 -9.83 -8.84 6.97
N ALA A 270 -9.55 -9.48 5.83
CA ALA A 270 -9.96 -9.05 4.49
C ALA A 270 -9.51 -7.61 4.17
N ARG A 271 -8.28 -7.27 4.57
CA ARG A 271 -7.64 -6.01 4.27
C ARG A 271 -6.56 -6.22 3.21
N PRO A 272 -6.55 -5.45 2.12
CA PRO A 272 -5.48 -5.55 1.13
C PRO A 272 -4.13 -5.20 1.75
N VAL A 273 -3.09 -5.91 1.33
CA VAL A 273 -1.74 -5.73 1.82
C VAL A 273 -0.77 -5.50 0.66
N ILE A 274 0.03 -4.43 0.78
CA ILE A 274 1.09 -4.08 -0.15
C ILE A 274 2.43 -4.43 0.48
N VAL A 275 3.29 -5.16 -0.23
CA VAL A 275 4.70 -5.33 0.16
C VAL A 275 5.53 -4.33 -0.64
N ALA A 276 6.28 -3.48 0.07
CA ALA A 276 6.91 -2.31 -0.49
C ALA A 276 8.41 -2.21 -0.19
N THR A 277 9.09 -1.40 -0.98
CA THR A 277 10.49 -0.99 -0.92
C THR A 277 11.50 -2.07 -1.29
N GLN A 278 12.48 -1.68 -2.10
CA GLN A 278 13.62 -2.51 -2.53
C GLN A 278 13.20 -3.86 -3.15
N MET A 279 12.11 -3.85 -3.94
CA MET A 279 11.64 -5.08 -4.58
C MET A 279 12.51 -5.47 -5.78
N LEU A 280 12.82 -4.51 -6.65
CA LEU A 280 13.69 -4.66 -7.81
C LEU A 280 14.69 -3.47 -7.88
N ASP A 281 15.26 -3.10 -6.74
CA ASP A 281 16.05 -1.89 -6.52
C ASP A 281 17.22 -1.74 -7.52
N SER A 282 17.89 -2.86 -7.85
CA SER A 282 18.96 -2.86 -8.85
C SER A 282 18.51 -2.41 -10.23
N MET A 283 17.20 -2.52 -10.54
CA MET A 283 16.63 -2.09 -11.81
C MET A 283 16.43 -0.57 -11.91
N ILE A 284 16.73 0.20 -10.88
CA ILE A 284 16.92 1.64 -10.99
C ILE A 284 18.02 1.93 -12.02
N GLU A 285 19.13 1.18 -11.96
CA GLU A 285 20.33 1.39 -12.79
C GLU A 285 20.52 0.32 -13.88
N HIS A 286 19.93 -0.87 -13.70
CA HIS A 286 20.14 -2.03 -14.58
C HIS A 286 18.84 -2.54 -15.19
N SER A 287 18.90 -3.05 -16.42
CA SER A 287 17.73 -3.60 -17.12
C SER A 287 17.34 -5.01 -16.66
N ARG A 288 18.07 -5.59 -15.71
CA ARG A 288 17.80 -6.92 -15.14
C ARG A 288 17.96 -6.90 -13.62
N PRO A 289 17.08 -7.58 -12.87
CA PRO A 289 17.18 -7.69 -11.43
C PRO A 289 18.24 -8.74 -11.03
N THR A 290 18.62 -8.71 -9.80
CA THR A 290 19.38 -9.80 -9.16
C THR A 290 18.49 -11.01 -8.90
N ARG A 291 19.10 -12.19 -8.72
CA ARG A 291 18.36 -13.40 -8.31
C ARG A 291 17.71 -13.28 -6.92
N ALA A 292 18.35 -12.53 -6.02
CA ALA A 292 17.80 -12.27 -4.69
C ALA A 292 16.51 -11.45 -4.76
N GLU A 293 16.46 -10.40 -5.60
CA GLU A 293 15.25 -9.59 -5.82
C GLU A 293 14.12 -10.40 -6.46
N VAL A 294 14.42 -11.24 -7.45
CA VAL A 294 13.42 -12.14 -8.05
C VAL A 294 12.84 -13.07 -6.97
N SER A 295 13.69 -13.63 -6.12
CA SER A 295 13.28 -14.49 -5.00
C SER A 295 12.44 -13.72 -3.98
N ASP A 296 12.76 -12.48 -3.71
CA ASP A 296 12.04 -11.62 -2.77
C ASP A 296 10.63 -11.29 -3.26
N VAL A 297 10.49 -10.87 -4.54
CA VAL A 297 9.17 -10.68 -5.17
C VAL A 297 8.35 -11.96 -5.11
N ALA A 298 8.95 -13.10 -5.53
CA ALA A 298 8.26 -14.38 -5.50
C ALA A 298 7.79 -14.75 -4.08
N ASN A 299 8.62 -14.52 -3.06
CA ASN A 299 8.27 -14.79 -1.67
C ASN A 299 7.11 -13.91 -1.18
N ALA A 300 7.05 -12.62 -1.53
CA ALA A 300 5.93 -11.74 -1.20
C ALA A 300 4.60 -12.26 -1.78
N ILE A 301 4.62 -12.77 -3.00
CA ILE A 301 3.43 -13.37 -3.65
C ILE A 301 3.04 -14.67 -2.97
N LEU A 302 4.00 -15.54 -2.64
CA LEU A 302 3.76 -16.80 -1.92
C LEU A 302 3.24 -16.56 -0.50
N ASP A 303 3.62 -15.46 0.16
CA ASP A 303 3.05 -15.05 1.44
C ASP A 303 1.56 -14.66 1.33
N GLY A 304 1.09 -14.34 0.13
CA GLY A 304 -0.29 -13.97 -0.16
C GLY A 304 -0.53 -12.46 -0.17
N ALA A 305 0.47 -11.64 -0.52
CA ALA A 305 0.30 -10.21 -0.71
C ALA A 305 -0.70 -9.90 -1.84
N ASP A 306 -1.54 -8.87 -1.65
CA ASP A 306 -2.42 -8.36 -2.71
C ASP A 306 -1.62 -7.64 -3.79
N ALA A 307 -0.60 -6.89 -3.38
CA ALA A 307 0.21 -6.09 -4.29
C ALA A 307 1.67 -6.00 -3.86
N VAL A 308 2.53 -5.76 -4.83
CA VAL A 308 3.94 -5.40 -4.64
C VAL A 308 4.18 -4.01 -5.23
N MET A 309 5.06 -3.23 -4.60
CA MET A 309 5.27 -1.83 -4.96
C MET A 309 6.68 -1.58 -5.49
N LEU A 310 6.75 -0.82 -6.57
CA LEU A 310 7.96 -0.21 -7.14
C LEU A 310 8.04 1.26 -6.71
N SER A 311 9.18 1.67 -6.19
CA SER A 311 9.45 3.01 -5.66
C SER A 311 10.37 3.79 -6.60
N GLY A 312 11.67 3.84 -6.31
CA GLY A 312 12.70 4.45 -7.14
C GLY A 312 12.78 3.87 -8.54
N GLU A 313 12.49 2.57 -8.64
CA GLU A 313 12.53 1.80 -9.88
C GLU A 313 11.65 2.40 -10.98
N THR A 314 10.50 2.96 -10.62
CA THR A 314 9.57 3.59 -11.56
C THR A 314 9.56 5.12 -11.50
N SER A 315 9.96 5.73 -10.39
CA SER A 315 9.90 7.20 -10.24
C SER A 315 11.11 7.92 -10.85
N VAL A 316 12.31 7.33 -10.73
CA VAL A 316 13.58 7.91 -11.19
C VAL A 316 14.48 6.93 -11.94
N GLY A 317 14.10 5.65 -11.99
CA GLY A 317 14.89 4.59 -12.61
C GLY A 317 15.07 4.78 -14.12
N LYS A 318 16.13 4.19 -14.66
CA LYS A 318 16.45 4.23 -16.10
C LYS A 318 15.58 3.29 -16.93
N PHE A 319 14.95 2.29 -16.30
CA PHE A 319 14.22 1.22 -16.99
C PHE A 319 12.81 0.99 -16.42
N PRO A 320 11.97 2.03 -16.21
CA PRO A 320 10.74 1.91 -15.46
C PRO A 320 9.75 0.89 -16.07
N ILE A 321 9.56 0.91 -17.39
CA ILE A 321 8.62 0.02 -18.09
C ILE A 321 9.08 -1.43 -18.04
N ILE A 322 10.38 -1.67 -18.32
CA ILE A 322 10.97 -3.02 -18.26
C ILE A 322 10.85 -3.59 -16.83
N THR A 323 10.98 -2.73 -15.82
CA THR A 323 10.85 -3.11 -14.40
C THR A 323 9.43 -3.60 -14.09
N VAL A 324 8.40 -2.87 -14.52
CA VAL A 324 6.99 -3.29 -14.35
C VAL A 324 6.71 -4.61 -15.09
N GLN A 325 7.18 -4.75 -16.31
CA GLN A 325 7.06 -5.99 -17.10
C GLN A 325 7.78 -7.16 -16.42
N THR A 326 8.96 -6.91 -15.85
CA THR A 326 9.74 -7.94 -15.12
C THR A 326 9.01 -8.37 -13.85
N MET A 327 8.47 -7.41 -13.09
CA MET A 327 7.62 -7.69 -11.94
C MET A 327 6.41 -8.54 -12.33
N GLY A 328 5.73 -8.18 -13.41
CA GLY A 328 4.59 -8.94 -13.96
C GLY A 328 4.97 -10.38 -14.28
N ARG A 329 6.08 -10.61 -15.00
CA ARG A 329 6.57 -11.96 -15.33
C ARG A 329 6.91 -12.81 -14.10
N ILE A 330 7.50 -12.21 -13.06
CA ILE A 330 7.79 -12.93 -11.80
C ILE A 330 6.48 -13.37 -11.14
N ILE A 331 5.51 -12.46 -11.02
CA ILE A 331 4.21 -12.75 -10.43
C ILE A 331 3.51 -13.88 -11.21
N GLU A 332 3.43 -13.78 -12.53
CA GLU A 332 2.80 -14.77 -13.40
C GLU A 332 3.45 -16.15 -13.29
N ALA A 333 4.78 -16.20 -13.21
CA ALA A 333 5.50 -17.45 -13.02
C ALA A 333 5.17 -18.12 -11.68
N VAL A 334 5.08 -17.35 -10.59
CA VAL A 334 4.70 -17.87 -9.28
C VAL A 334 3.25 -18.35 -9.26
N GLU A 335 2.34 -17.59 -9.85
CA GLU A 335 0.91 -17.91 -9.88
C GLU A 335 0.59 -19.12 -10.80
N ALA A 336 1.42 -19.38 -11.82
CA ALA A 336 1.26 -20.53 -12.71
C ALA A 336 1.55 -21.87 -12.01
N GLU A 337 2.43 -21.89 -11.01
CA GLU A 337 2.77 -23.10 -10.25
C GLU A 337 1.67 -23.54 -9.28
N SER A 338 0.56 -22.80 -9.21
CA SER A 338 -0.60 -23.14 -8.37
C SER A 338 -0.28 -23.38 -6.90
N VAL A 339 0.79 -22.76 -6.39
CA VAL A 339 1.13 -22.82 -4.97
C VAL A 339 0.09 -22.05 -4.18
N ALA A 340 -0.61 -22.73 -3.29
CA ALA A 340 -1.63 -22.09 -2.45
C ALA A 340 -0.99 -21.11 -1.47
N ALA A 341 -1.58 -19.94 -1.33
CA ALA A 341 -1.21 -19.02 -0.26
C ALA A 341 -1.44 -19.69 1.11
N PRO A 342 -0.73 -19.27 2.18
CA PRO A 342 -0.89 -19.84 3.50
C PRO A 342 -2.37 -19.87 3.93
N ALA A 343 -2.79 -20.94 4.60
CA ALA A 343 -4.15 -21.08 5.09
C ALA A 343 -4.50 -19.96 6.10
N LEU A 344 -5.76 -19.54 6.13
CA LEU A 344 -6.23 -18.65 7.19
C LEU A 344 -6.30 -19.41 8.52
N ASN A 345 -5.78 -18.80 9.60
CA ASN A 345 -5.70 -19.45 10.91
C ASN A 345 -7.08 -19.64 11.58
N HIS A 346 -8.08 -18.88 11.15
CA HIS A 346 -9.43 -18.99 11.70
C HIS A 346 -10.51 -18.94 10.62
N ARG A 347 -11.64 -19.58 10.92
CA ARG A 347 -12.83 -19.51 10.07
C ARG A 347 -13.51 -18.15 10.20
N PRO A 348 -14.05 -17.59 9.12
CA PRO A 348 -14.81 -16.35 9.15
C PRO A 348 -15.97 -16.42 10.14
N ARG A 349 -16.18 -15.36 10.93
CA ARG A 349 -17.25 -15.29 11.95
C ARG A 349 -18.32 -14.26 11.62
N THR A 350 -18.03 -13.31 10.74
CA THR A 350 -19.02 -12.31 10.28
C THR A 350 -19.94 -12.92 9.22
N ARG A 351 -21.20 -12.48 9.13
CA ARG A 351 -22.15 -12.96 8.12
C ARG A 351 -21.56 -12.91 6.69
N GLY A 352 -21.09 -11.74 6.27
CA GLY A 352 -20.49 -11.60 4.93
C GLY A 352 -19.25 -12.47 4.72
N GLY A 353 -18.43 -12.66 5.76
CA GLY A 353 -17.27 -13.55 5.71
C GLY A 353 -17.66 -15.02 5.55
N VAL A 354 -18.68 -15.49 6.29
CA VAL A 354 -19.19 -16.86 6.21
C VAL A 354 -19.81 -17.12 4.83
N ILE A 355 -20.63 -16.19 4.34
CA ILE A 355 -21.24 -16.27 3.00
C ILE A 355 -20.17 -16.33 1.89
N SER A 356 -19.17 -15.44 1.93
CA SER A 356 -18.08 -15.43 0.95
C SER A 356 -17.26 -16.73 0.99
N PHE A 357 -17.02 -17.29 2.17
CA PHE A 357 -16.33 -18.57 2.34
C PHE A 357 -17.14 -19.73 1.77
N ALA A 358 -18.44 -19.79 2.08
CA ALA A 358 -19.35 -20.81 1.56
C ALA A 358 -19.48 -20.73 0.02
N ALA A 359 -19.56 -19.52 -0.52
CA ALA A 359 -19.64 -19.31 -1.95
C ALA A 359 -18.40 -19.85 -2.70
N ARG A 360 -17.19 -19.60 -2.16
CA ARG A 360 -15.96 -20.18 -2.68
C ARG A 360 -15.98 -21.72 -2.60
N ASP A 361 -16.37 -22.31 -1.48
CA ASP A 361 -16.42 -23.76 -1.30
C ASP A 361 -17.43 -24.41 -2.26
N ILE A 362 -18.60 -23.79 -2.41
CA ILE A 362 -19.60 -24.21 -3.42
C ILE A 362 -18.99 -24.16 -4.83
N ALA A 363 -18.44 -23.00 -5.22
CA ALA A 363 -17.93 -22.79 -6.56
C ALA A 363 -16.81 -23.79 -6.93
N GLU A 364 -15.89 -24.07 -6.02
CA GLU A 364 -14.82 -25.04 -6.23
C GLU A 364 -15.34 -26.47 -6.33
N ARG A 365 -16.38 -26.86 -5.58
CA ARG A 365 -16.96 -28.21 -5.59
C ARG A 365 -17.81 -28.52 -6.82
N ILE A 366 -18.42 -27.50 -7.42
CA ILE A 366 -19.26 -27.67 -8.62
C ILE A 366 -18.50 -27.32 -9.91
N ASP A 367 -17.18 -27.11 -9.81
CA ASP A 367 -16.32 -26.72 -10.94
C ASP A 367 -16.83 -25.46 -11.67
N ALA A 368 -17.28 -24.45 -10.90
CA ALA A 368 -17.74 -23.19 -11.45
C ALA A 368 -16.61 -22.45 -12.18
N LYS A 369 -16.96 -21.71 -13.23
CA LYS A 369 -16.00 -20.94 -14.04
C LYS A 369 -15.54 -19.65 -13.37
N ALA A 370 -16.37 -19.06 -12.50
CA ALA A 370 -16.06 -17.83 -11.81
C ALA A 370 -16.87 -17.66 -10.51
N LEU A 371 -16.30 -16.85 -9.61
CA LEU A 371 -17.00 -16.22 -8.48
C LEU A 371 -17.37 -14.80 -8.85
N ILE A 372 -18.63 -14.44 -8.66
CA ILE A 372 -19.16 -13.12 -8.99
C ILE A 372 -19.65 -12.45 -7.72
N ALA A 373 -19.34 -11.18 -7.53
CA ALA A 373 -19.81 -10.41 -6.41
C ALA A 373 -20.42 -9.08 -6.84
N PHE A 374 -21.66 -8.83 -6.45
CA PHE A 374 -22.24 -7.49 -6.46
C PHE A 374 -21.84 -6.75 -5.19
N THR A 375 -21.27 -5.55 -5.35
CA THR A 375 -20.73 -4.81 -4.23
C THR A 375 -20.93 -3.31 -4.38
N PHE A 376 -21.28 -2.66 -3.29
CA PHE A 376 -21.42 -1.20 -3.21
C PHE A 376 -20.21 -0.51 -2.58
N THR A 377 -19.44 -1.23 -1.76
CA THR A 377 -18.28 -0.72 -1.03
C THR A 377 -16.99 -1.52 -1.27
N GLY A 378 -17.06 -2.62 -2.02
CA GLY A 378 -15.96 -3.54 -2.23
C GLY A 378 -15.76 -4.59 -1.11
N ASP A 379 -16.47 -4.52 0.01
CA ASP A 379 -16.25 -5.41 1.17
C ASP A 379 -16.44 -6.90 0.84
N THR A 380 -17.54 -7.26 0.18
CA THR A 380 -17.81 -8.63 -0.25
C THR A 380 -16.69 -9.18 -1.13
N VAL A 381 -16.20 -8.36 -2.06
CA VAL A 381 -15.13 -8.72 -2.99
C VAL A 381 -13.82 -8.97 -2.25
N ARG A 382 -13.42 -8.08 -1.34
CA ARG A 382 -12.22 -8.27 -0.52
C ARG A 382 -12.29 -9.51 0.35
N ARG A 383 -13.49 -9.85 0.88
CA ARG A 383 -13.73 -11.10 1.64
C ARG A 383 -13.58 -12.35 0.78
N MET A 384 -13.90 -12.29 -0.50
CA MET A 384 -13.69 -13.40 -1.44
C MET A 384 -12.22 -13.47 -1.88
N ALA A 385 -11.62 -12.35 -2.26
CA ALA A 385 -10.25 -12.26 -2.76
C ALA A 385 -9.21 -12.81 -1.75
N ARG A 386 -9.38 -12.51 -0.44
CA ARG A 386 -8.47 -13.01 0.62
C ARG A 386 -8.35 -14.53 0.69
N LEU A 387 -9.31 -15.26 0.12
CA LEU A 387 -9.33 -16.73 0.12
C LEU A 387 -8.36 -17.31 -0.93
N HIS A 388 -7.83 -16.48 -1.81
CA HIS A 388 -6.88 -16.85 -2.87
C HIS A 388 -7.34 -18.10 -3.66
N THR A 389 -8.61 -18.09 -4.07
CA THR A 389 -9.16 -19.16 -4.89
C THR A 389 -8.52 -19.19 -6.28
N ALA A 390 -8.49 -20.39 -6.90
CA ALA A 390 -8.06 -20.53 -8.28
C ALA A 390 -9.06 -19.93 -9.28
N LEU A 391 -10.31 -19.72 -8.87
CA LEU A 391 -11.37 -19.17 -9.73
C LEU A 391 -11.19 -17.65 -9.95
N PRO A 392 -11.53 -17.13 -11.15
CA PRO A 392 -11.65 -15.70 -11.36
C PRO A 392 -12.67 -15.08 -10.39
N VAL A 393 -12.32 -13.92 -9.80
CA VAL A 393 -13.24 -13.13 -9.00
C VAL A 393 -13.67 -11.91 -9.78
N LEU A 394 -14.95 -11.85 -10.17
CA LEU A 394 -15.53 -10.80 -10.99
C LEU A 394 -16.46 -9.94 -10.12
N ALA A 395 -16.19 -8.66 -10.05
CA ALA A 395 -16.92 -7.71 -9.22
C ALA A 395 -17.79 -6.79 -10.05
N PHE A 396 -19.03 -6.62 -9.65
CA PHE A 396 -20.01 -5.72 -10.26
C PHE A 396 -20.35 -4.60 -9.27
N THR A 397 -20.21 -3.36 -9.70
CA THR A 397 -20.47 -2.18 -8.86
C THR A 397 -21.04 -1.03 -9.69
N PRO A 398 -22.00 -0.25 -9.16
CA PRO A 398 -22.46 0.96 -9.84
C PRO A 398 -21.53 2.16 -9.64
N ARG A 399 -20.45 2.00 -8.86
CA ARG A 399 -19.58 3.10 -8.43
C ARG A 399 -18.18 2.97 -9.05
N GLU A 400 -17.81 3.91 -9.91
CA GLU A 400 -16.50 3.95 -10.56
C GLU A 400 -15.37 4.06 -9.53
N GLU A 401 -15.56 4.82 -8.46
CA GLU A 401 -14.58 4.94 -7.39
C GLU A 401 -14.29 3.59 -6.71
N VAL A 402 -15.30 2.73 -6.53
CA VAL A 402 -15.12 1.39 -5.96
C VAL A 402 -14.37 0.48 -6.95
N ARG A 403 -14.67 0.60 -8.27
CA ARG A 403 -13.89 -0.08 -9.30
C ARG A 403 -12.41 0.26 -9.19
N ASN A 404 -12.08 1.54 -9.07
CA ASN A 404 -10.71 2.01 -8.95
C ASN A 404 -10.05 1.53 -7.66
N GLN A 405 -10.73 1.63 -6.52
CA GLN A 405 -10.23 1.13 -5.22
C GLN A 405 -9.93 -0.36 -5.23
N LEU A 406 -10.76 -1.16 -5.90
CA LEU A 406 -10.60 -2.61 -6.05
C LEU A 406 -9.42 -2.99 -6.98
N ALA A 407 -8.84 -2.06 -7.72
CA ALA A 407 -7.62 -2.29 -8.49
C ALA A 407 -6.42 -2.68 -7.62
N LEU A 408 -6.46 -2.41 -6.30
CA LEU A 408 -5.48 -2.88 -5.32
C LEU A 408 -5.74 -4.33 -4.85
N THR A 409 -6.91 -4.90 -5.09
CA THR A 409 -7.32 -6.19 -4.51
C THR A 409 -6.89 -7.36 -5.38
N TRP A 410 -6.27 -8.37 -4.79
CA TRP A 410 -5.77 -9.56 -5.45
C TRP A 410 -6.84 -10.30 -6.27
N GLY A 411 -6.52 -10.69 -7.50
CA GLY A 411 -7.33 -11.57 -8.36
C GLY A 411 -8.64 -10.98 -8.86
N VAL A 412 -8.96 -9.72 -8.53
CA VAL A 412 -10.25 -9.10 -8.85
C VAL A 412 -10.20 -8.40 -10.21
N ARG A 413 -11.24 -8.62 -11.03
CA ARG A 413 -11.61 -7.81 -12.17
C ARG A 413 -12.97 -7.16 -11.92
N THR A 414 -13.06 -5.84 -12.08
CA THR A 414 -14.25 -5.08 -11.70
C THR A 414 -14.92 -4.48 -12.92
N PHE A 415 -16.26 -4.60 -12.98
CA PHE A 415 -17.15 -4.02 -13.98
C PHE A 415 -18.00 -2.92 -13.33
N VAL A 416 -18.10 -1.79 -14.02
CA VAL A 416 -19.07 -0.75 -13.65
C VAL A 416 -20.35 -1.03 -14.42
N THR A 417 -21.42 -1.29 -13.70
CA THR A 417 -22.75 -1.57 -14.26
C THR A 417 -23.79 -0.71 -13.56
N PRO A 418 -24.93 -0.41 -14.20
CA PRO A 418 -26.02 0.28 -13.52
C PRO A 418 -26.44 -0.41 -12.23
N ALA A 419 -26.93 0.38 -11.27
CA ALA A 419 -27.56 -0.20 -10.08
C ALA A 419 -28.79 -1.02 -10.47
N VAL A 420 -29.02 -2.14 -9.79
CA VAL A 420 -30.13 -3.05 -10.02
C VAL A 420 -31.06 -3.08 -8.81
N ASP A 421 -32.33 -3.28 -9.02
CA ASP A 421 -33.34 -3.36 -7.97
C ASP A 421 -33.77 -4.79 -7.68
N THR A 422 -33.52 -5.72 -8.59
CA THR A 422 -33.91 -7.14 -8.46
C THR A 422 -32.73 -8.10 -8.65
N THR A 423 -32.89 -9.32 -8.17
CA THR A 423 -31.92 -10.40 -8.38
C THR A 423 -31.89 -10.88 -9.83
N ASP A 424 -32.97 -10.72 -10.56
CA ASP A 424 -33.05 -11.13 -11.98
C ASP A 424 -32.28 -10.16 -12.85
N GLU A 425 -32.37 -8.87 -12.62
CA GLU A 425 -31.53 -7.86 -13.27
C GLU A 425 -30.01 -8.11 -12.99
N MET A 426 -29.67 -8.59 -11.78
CA MET A 426 -28.27 -9.00 -11.49
C MET A 426 -27.82 -10.11 -12.46
N VAL A 427 -28.64 -11.12 -12.68
CA VAL A 427 -28.34 -12.22 -13.58
C VAL A 427 -28.18 -11.74 -15.01
N GLU A 428 -29.11 -10.90 -15.49
CA GLU A 428 -29.00 -10.32 -16.84
C GLU A 428 -27.70 -9.53 -17.03
N GLN A 429 -27.30 -8.71 -16.04
CA GLN A 429 -26.03 -7.98 -16.10
C GLN A 429 -24.83 -8.92 -16.15
N VAL A 430 -24.88 -10.04 -15.40
CA VAL A 430 -23.83 -11.06 -15.39
C VAL A 430 -23.70 -11.67 -16.79
N ASP A 431 -24.81 -12.11 -17.38
CA ASP A 431 -24.82 -12.72 -18.70
C ASP A 431 -24.28 -11.76 -19.77
N GLN A 432 -24.75 -10.50 -19.76
CA GLN A 432 -24.29 -9.48 -20.72
C GLN A 432 -22.80 -9.18 -20.60
N ALA A 433 -22.26 -9.09 -19.37
CA ALA A 433 -20.88 -8.69 -19.16
C ALA A 433 -19.88 -9.86 -19.32
N ILE A 434 -20.29 -11.09 -19.01
CA ILE A 434 -19.37 -12.22 -18.93
C ILE A 434 -19.29 -12.99 -20.23
N LEU A 435 -20.38 -13.12 -20.98
CA LEU A 435 -20.41 -13.85 -22.27
C LEU A 435 -19.54 -13.18 -23.34
N ASP A 436 -19.21 -11.89 -23.18
CA ASP A 436 -18.26 -11.20 -24.06
C ASP A 436 -16.78 -11.45 -23.69
N ILE A 437 -16.53 -12.14 -22.57
CA ILE A 437 -15.17 -12.43 -22.10
C ILE A 437 -14.70 -13.77 -22.74
N PRO A 438 -13.55 -13.80 -23.43
CA PRO A 438 -13.02 -15.06 -23.97
C PRO A 438 -12.85 -16.13 -22.87
N GLY A 439 -13.37 -17.33 -23.15
CA GLY A 439 -13.33 -18.47 -22.23
C GLY A 439 -14.59 -18.69 -21.40
N PHE A 440 -15.61 -17.85 -21.58
CA PHE A 440 -16.95 -18.09 -21.06
C PHE A 440 -17.94 -18.38 -22.19
N GLU A 441 -18.80 -19.38 -21.99
CA GLU A 441 -19.77 -19.85 -22.97
C GLU A 441 -21.17 -20.00 -22.33
N PRO A 442 -22.25 -19.90 -23.09
CA PRO A 442 -23.59 -20.22 -22.58
C PRO A 442 -23.62 -21.65 -21.99
N GLY A 443 -24.19 -21.79 -20.83
CA GLY A 443 -24.22 -23.05 -20.07
C GLY A 443 -23.11 -23.21 -19.03
N ASP A 444 -22.07 -22.37 -19.05
CA ASP A 444 -21.07 -22.35 -17.99
C ASP A 444 -21.70 -21.97 -16.64
N THR A 445 -21.27 -22.65 -15.59
CA THR A 445 -21.79 -22.38 -14.23
C THR A 445 -20.94 -21.34 -13.52
N VAL A 446 -21.58 -20.36 -12.91
CA VAL A 446 -20.97 -19.33 -12.06
C VAL A 446 -21.67 -19.26 -10.71
N VAL A 447 -20.97 -18.74 -9.69
CA VAL A 447 -21.56 -18.53 -8.35
C VAL A 447 -21.59 -17.03 -8.06
N ILE A 448 -22.80 -16.51 -7.86
CA ILE A 448 -23.08 -15.08 -7.61
C ILE A 448 -23.28 -14.87 -6.11
N VAL A 449 -22.62 -13.87 -5.55
CA VAL A 449 -22.76 -13.40 -4.17
C VAL A 449 -23.26 -11.96 -4.16
N ALA A 450 -24.35 -11.73 -3.45
CA ALA A 450 -24.97 -10.41 -3.40
C ALA A 450 -25.63 -10.11 -2.05
N GLY A 451 -26.07 -8.88 -1.88
CA GLY A 451 -27.06 -8.51 -0.86
C GLY A 451 -28.47 -8.51 -1.44
N SER A 452 -29.42 -9.05 -0.71
CA SER A 452 -30.87 -8.94 -1.01
C SER A 452 -31.59 -8.32 0.18
N PRO A 453 -32.33 -7.18 0.00
CA PRO A 453 -32.48 -6.43 -1.25
C PRO A 453 -31.17 -5.81 -1.75
N PRO A 454 -31.06 -5.59 -3.09
CA PRO A 454 -29.91 -4.91 -3.68
C PRO A 454 -29.67 -3.52 -3.09
N ASN A 455 -28.47 -2.96 -3.35
CA ASN A 455 -28.08 -1.59 -2.96
C ASN A 455 -28.06 -1.30 -1.44
N THR A 456 -28.20 -2.32 -0.59
CA THR A 456 -28.13 -2.15 0.86
C THR A 456 -26.73 -2.53 1.36
N THR A 457 -25.98 -1.55 1.90
CA THR A 457 -24.64 -1.76 2.43
C THR A 457 -24.66 -2.79 3.58
N GLY A 458 -23.71 -3.73 3.56
CA GLY A 458 -23.58 -4.76 4.60
C GLY A 458 -24.64 -5.87 4.56
N SER A 459 -25.47 -5.94 3.52
CA SER A 459 -26.56 -6.90 3.39
C SER A 459 -26.16 -8.25 2.77
N THR A 460 -24.87 -8.52 2.50
CA THR A 460 -24.43 -9.79 1.89
C THR A 460 -25.09 -11.00 2.57
N ASN A 461 -26.07 -11.63 1.87
CA ASN A 461 -26.93 -12.70 2.41
C ASN A 461 -27.42 -13.69 1.35
N LEU A 462 -27.02 -13.51 0.06
CA LEU A 462 -27.44 -14.33 -1.07
C LEU A 462 -26.25 -15.02 -1.70
N ILE A 463 -26.40 -16.31 -1.98
CA ILE A 463 -25.56 -17.10 -2.89
C ILE A 463 -26.50 -17.70 -3.95
N ARG A 464 -26.23 -17.46 -5.23
CA ARG A 464 -26.96 -18.05 -6.36
C ARG A 464 -26.00 -18.81 -7.26
N VAL A 465 -26.29 -20.04 -7.56
CA VAL A 465 -25.65 -20.80 -8.64
C VAL A 465 -26.42 -20.47 -9.92
N HIS A 466 -25.71 -19.99 -10.94
CA HIS A 466 -26.30 -19.56 -12.20
C HIS A 466 -25.60 -20.20 -13.39
N ARG A 467 -26.36 -20.56 -14.42
CA ARG A 467 -25.85 -21.00 -15.72
C ARG A 467 -25.96 -19.85 -16.72
N LEU A 468 -24.83 -19.41 -17.27
CA LEU A 468 -24.78 -18.29 -18.21
C LEU A 468 -25.71 -18.52 -19.40
N GLY A 469 -26.49 -17.49 -19.74
CA GLY A 469 -27.44 -17.53 -20.85
C GLY A 469 -28.73 -18.36 -20.61
N HIS A 470 -28.96 -18.82 -19.36
CA HIS A 470 -30.22 -19.50 -18.99
C HIS A 470 -30.97 -18.64 -17.94
N HIS A 471 -32.21 -18.31 -18.30
CA HIS A 471 -33.13 -17.59 -17.38
C HIS A 471 -34.11 -18.63 -16.80
N ASP A 472 -33.66 -19.31 -15.72
CA ASP A 472 -34.48 -20.28 -14.95
C ASP A 472 -35.27 -19.52 -13.85
#